data_b23951ee1875e6ec0259f1085393fed7
#
_entry.id   b23951ee1875e6ec0259f1085393fed7
#
_cell.length_a   1.000
_cell.length_b   1.000
_cell.length_c   1.000
_cell.angle_alpha   90.00
_cell.angle_beta   90.00
_cell.angle_gamma   90.00
#
_symmetry.space_group_name_H-M   'P 1'
#
loop_
_entity.id
_entity.type
_entity.pdbx_description
1 polymer ?
#
loop_
_entity_poly.entity_id
_entity_poly.type
_entity_poly.pdbx_seq_one_letter_code
_entity_poly.pdbx_strand_id
1 'polypeptide(L)'
;MLRKIKKTDKILCVCEGGNSRSVALAWLFKKSFGMEAISVGLRESSKETLTMLGKWADHIILTDRNLKDRIPKEWKPKLRVYHSGPDIYFKGFAETLINKFLQYLEDDGIKN
;
A
#
# COMPACT_ATOMS: atom_id res chain seq x y z
N MET A 1 -3.78 17.64 4.67
CA MET A 1 -2.46 17.33 4.13
C MET A 1 -1.93 16.03 4.73
N LEU A 2 -1.40 15.16 3.90
CA LEU A 2 -0.85 13.90 4.38
C LEU A 2 0.49 14.12 5.07
N ARG A 3 0.70 13.38 6.16
CA ARG A 3 1.97 13.40 6.87
C ARG A 3 3.04 12.69 6.05
N LYS A 4 4.27 13.19 6.11
CA LYS A 4 5.39 12.56 5.41
C LYS A 4 5.68 11.18 6.02
N ILE A 5 6.00 10.20 5.19
CA ILE A 5 6.35 8.86 5.65
C ILE A 5 7.74 8.85 6.27
N LYS A 6 7.83 8.35 7.49
CA LYS A 6 9.10 8.19 8.21
C LYS A 6 9.43 6.70 8.32
N LYS A 7 10.70 6.37 8.41
CA LYS A 7 11.14 4.96 8.48
C LYS A 7 10.62 4.19 9.68
N THR A 8 10.17 4.86 10.72
CA THR A 8 9.57 4.22 11.89
C THR A 8 8.06 4.00 11.75
N ASP A 9 7.45 4.49 10.68
CA ASP A 9 6.02 4.40 10.47
C ASP A 9 5.61 3.00 9.99
N LYS A 10 4.35 2.65 10.29
CA LYS A 10 3.74 1.39 9.90
C LYS A 10 2.88 1.59 8.66
N ILE A 11 3.04 0.72 7.68
CA ILE A 11 2.41 0.87 6.36
C ILE A 11 1.41 -0.25 6.12
N LEU A 12 0.22 0.12 5.71
CA LEU A 12 -0.79 -0.83 5.23
C LEU A 12 -0.88 -0.69 3.71
N CYS A 13 -0.57 -1.77 2.99
CA CYS A 13 -0.62 -1.80 1.53
C CYS A 13 -1.88 -2.55 1.10
N VAL A 14 -2.70 -1.93 0.25
CA VAL A 14 -4.04 -2.42 -0.06
C VAL A 14 -4.21 -2.64 -1.56
N CYS A 15 -4.70 -3.82 -1.93
CA CYS A 15 -5.19 -4.08 -3.27
C CYS A 15 -6.52 -4.83 -3.16
N GLU A 16 -7.09 -5.24 -4.29
CA GLU A 16 -8.38 -5.92 -4.24
C GLU A 16 -8.24 -7.32 -3.62
N GLY A 17 -7.29 -8.11 -4.11
CA GLY A 17 -7.12 -9.50 -3.66
C GLY A 17 -6.08 -9.72 -2.56
N GLY A 18 -5.22 -8.75 -2.31
CA GLY A 18 -4.19 -8.84 -1.26
C GLY A 18 -3.05 -9.81 -1.56
N ASN A 19 -2.88 -10.23 -2.81
CA ASN A 19 -1.96 -11.31 -3.15
C ASN A 19 -0.97 -11.02 -4.27
N SER A 20 -0.92 -9.80 -4.78
CA SER A 20 0.06 -9.46 -5.83
C SER A 20 0.62 -8.05 -5.63
N ARG A 21 -0.15 -7.03 -6.03
CA ARG A 21 0.36 -5.65 -6.01
C ARG A 21 0.66 -5.15 -4.61
N SER A 22 -0.24 -5.37 -3.66
CA SER A 22 -0.02 -4.93 -2.29
C SER A 22 1.10 -5.71 -1.61
N VAL A 23 1.27 -6.99 -1.97
CA VAL A 23 2.36 -7.82 -1.45
C VAL A 23 3.70 -7.29 -1.95
N ALA A 24 3.79 -6.95 -3.24
CA ALA A 24 5.00 -6.38 -3.82
C ALA A 24 5.40 -5.07 -3.13
N LEU A 25 4.42 -4.20 -2.89
CA LEU A 25 4.67 -2.92 -2.22
C LEU A 25 5.11 -3.14 -0.77
N ALA A 26 4.45 -4.02 -0.03
CA ALA A 26 4.83 -4.33 1.35
C ALA A 26 6.24 -4.92 1.40
N TRP A 27 6.59 -5.79 0.45
CA TRP A 27 7.93 -6.35 0.34
C TRP A 27 8.98 -5.25 0.16
N LEU A 28 8.70 -4.26 -0.70
CA LEU A 28 9.61 -3.13 -0.90
C LEU A 28 9.86 -2.36 0.40
N PHE A 29 8.80 -2.03 1.13
CA PHE A 29 8.96 -1.32 2.39
C PHE A 29 9.82 -2.11 3.38
N LYS A 30 9.62 -3.42 3.47
CA LYS A 30 10.37 -4.28 4.40
C LYS A 30 11.81 -4.44 3.97
N LYS A 31 12.04 -4.81 2.71
CA LYS A 31 13.37 -5.21 2.23
C LYS A 31 14.25 -4.01 1.89
N SER A 32 13.68 -2.99 1.26
CA SER A 32 14.49 -1.86 0.81
C SER A 32 14.60 -0.75 1.84
N PHE A 33 13.62 -0.63 2.75
CA PHE A 33 13.57 0.48 3.70
C PHE A 33 13.52 0.06 5.16
N GLY A 34 13.47 -1.25 5.43
CA GLY A 34 13.47 -1.74 6.81
C GLY A 34 12.24 -1.35 7.61
N MET A 35 11.10 -1.15 6.97
CA MET A 35 9.88 -0.68 7.61
C MET A 35 8.89 -1.81 7.87
N GLU A 36 8.01 -1.61 8.85
CA GLU A 36 6.89 -2.52 9.07
C GLU A 36 5.81 -2.26 8.03
N ALA A 37 5.41 -3.31 7.33
CA ALA A 37 4.36 -3.21 6.33
C ALA A 37 3.54 -4.50 6.28
N ILE A 38 2.23 -4.34 6.05
CA ILE A 38 1.29 -5.46 5.92
C ILE A 38 0.53 -5.26 4.62
N SER A 39 0.30 -6.33 3.87
CA SER A 39 -0.57 -6.29 2.70
C SER A 39 -1.95 -6.84 3.07
N VAL A 40 -2.99 -6.27 2.47
CA VAL A 40 -4.37 -6.72 2.68
C VAL A 40 -5.18 -6.56 1.40
N GLY A 41 -6.15 -7.47 1.20
CA GLY A 41 -7.08 -7.39 0.10
C GLY A 41 -8.46 -6.98 0.60
N LEU A 42 -9.07 -6.02 -0.08
CA LEU A 42 -10.42 -5.56 0.30
C LEU A 42 -11.46 -6.66 0.15
N ARG A 43 -11.33 -7.46 -0.91
CA ARG A 43 -12.32 -8.50 -1.20
C ARG A 43 -12.32 -9.63 -0.18
N GLU A 44 -11.15 -9.96 0.36
CA GLU A 44 -10.98 -11.14 1.22
C GLU A 44 -11.00 -10.81 2.71
N SER A 45 -11.17 -9.55 3.07
CA SER A 45 -11.05 -9.13 4.47
C SER A 45 -12.38 -8.66 5.03
N SER A 46 -12.65 -9.00 6.29
CA SER A 46 -13.83 -8.52 6.98
C SER A 46 -13.71 -7.04 7.31
N LYS A 47 -14.84 -6.39 7.54
CA LYS A 47 -14.88 -4.99 7.96
C LYS A 47 -14.08 -4.77 9.25
N GLU A 48 -14.19 -5.70 10.19
CA GLU A 48 -13.48 -5.61 11.47
C GLU A 48 -11.97 -5.66 11.27
N THR A 49 -11.51 -6.55 10.38
CA THR A 49 -10.08 -6.65 10.05
C THR A 49 -9.58 -5.35 9.43
N LEU A 50 -10.33 -4.80 8.49
CA LEU A 50 -9.95 -3.55 7.82
C LEU A 50 -9.89 -2.39 8.82
N THR A 51 -10.86 -2.31 9.70
CA THR A 51 -10.89 -1.26 10.74
C THR A 51 -9.68 -1.37 11.67
N MET A 52 -9.38 -2.59 12.11
CA MET A 52 -8.24 -2.85 13.00
C MET A 52 -6.92 -2.47 12.34
N LEU A 53 -6.72 -2.89 11.08
CA LEU A 53 -5.48 -2.61 10.36
C LEU A 53 -5.34 -1.11 10.06
N GLY A 54 -6.43 -0.44 9.77
CA GLY A 54 -6.41 1.01 9.55
C GLY A 54 -5.98 1.79 10.79
N LYS A 55 -6.38 1.31 11.97
CA LYS A 55 -5.93 1.93 13.24
C LYS A 55 -4.47 1.65 13.53
N TRP A 56 -4.02 0.45 13.20
CA TRP A 56 -2.62 0.06 13.39
C TRP A 56 -1.68 0.89 12.52
N ALA A 57 -2.06 1.17 11.28
CA ALA A 57 -1.20 1.80 10.30
C ALA A 57 -1.03 3.30 10.54
N ASP A 58 0.16 3.80 10.29
CA ASP A 58 0.41 5.24 10.21
C ASP A 58 0.05 5.78 8.82
N HIS A 59 0.25 4.97 7.79
CA HIS A 59 -0.07 5.31 6.40
C HIS A 59 -0.75 4.14 5.72
N ILE A 60 -1.70 4.45 4.85
CA ILE A 60 -2.44 3.45 4.08
C ILE A 60 -2.25 3.78 2.61
N ILE A 61 -1.77 2.79 1.83
CA ILE A 61 -1.48 3.00 0.42
C ILE A 61 -2.33 2.05 -0.41
N LEU A 62 -3.19 2.63 -1.25
CA LEU A 62 -3.94 1.86 -2.25
C LEU A 62 -3.07 1.67 -3.49
N THR A 63 -3.02 0.46 -4.00
CA THR A 63 -2.28 0.17 -5.24
C THR A 63 -3.14 0.36 -6.49
N ASP A 64 -4.40 0.72 -6.32
CA ASP A 64 -5.33 0.97 -7.41
C ASP A 64 -6.29 2.10 -7.00
N ARG A 65 -6.29 3.19 -7.75
CA ARG A 65 -7.17 4.34 -7.47
C ARG A 65 -8.65 3.99 -7.52
N ASN A 66 -9.02 2.93 -8.25
CA ASN A 66 -10.41 2.50 -8.36
C ASN A 66 -10.97 1.94 -7.06
N LEU A 67 -10.11 1.68 -6.07
CA LEU A 67 -10.53 1.17 -4.77
C LEU A 67 -10.97 2.27 -3.81
N LYS A 68 -10.79 3.53 -4.16
CA LYS A 68 -11.08 4.66 -3.26
C LYS A 68 -12.50 4.68 -2.71
N ASP A 69 -13.47 4.25 -3.51
CA ASP A 69 -14.88 4.28 -3.10
C ASP A 69 -15.29 3.06 -2.25
N ARG A 70 -14.37 2.13 -2.03
CA ARG A 70 -14.63 0.88 -1.35
C ARG A 70 -13.94 0.75 0.00
N ILE A 71 -13.26 1.78 0.45
CA ILE A 71 -12.49 1.74 1.69
C ILE A 71 -13.25 2.40 2.84
N PRO A 72 -12.91 2.05 4.10
CA PRO A 72 -13.49 2.74 5.25
C PRO A 72 -13.20 4.24 5.23
N LYS A 73 -14.17 5.04 5.61
CA LYS A 73 -14.01 6.50 5.64
C LYS A 73 -12.91 6.96 6.57
N GLU A 74 -12.68 6.21 7.64
CA GLU A 74 -11.67 6.50 8.66
C GLU A 74 -10.24 6.46 8.10
N TRP A 75 -10.05 5.83 6.95
CA TRP A 75 -8.73 5.72 6.32
C TRP A 75 -8.28 7.00 5.63
N LYS A 76 -9.22 7.90 5.28
CA LYS A 76 -8.92 9.07 4.45
C LYS A 76 -7.73 9.91 4.93
N PRO A 77 -7.61 10.22 6.25
CA PRO A 77 -6.49 11.05 6.69
C PRO A 77 -5.11 10.43 6.50
N LYS A 78 -5.04 9.10 6.31
CA LYS A 78 -3.78 8.35 6.17
C LYS A 78 -3.56 7.86 4.74
N LEU A 79 -4.48 8.14 3.83
CA LEU A 79 -4.55 7.48 2.53
C LEU A 79 -3.64 8.10 1.49
N ARG A 80 -2.92 7.24 0.77
CA ARG A 80 -2.19 7.57 -0.45
C ARG A 80 -2.58 6.58 -1.55
N VAL A 81 -2.37 6.96 -2.79
CA VAL A 81 -2.60 6.06 -3.93
C VAL A 81 -1.32 5.94 -4.74
N TYR A 82 -0.79 4.72 -4.79
CA TYR A 82 0.31 4.36 -5.69
C TYR A 82 -0.28 3.50 -6.79
N HIS A 83 -0.92 4.15 -7.75
CA HIS A 83 -1.67 3.47 -8.80
C HIS A 83 -0.74 2.65 -9.70
N SER A 84 -0.92 1.33 -9.70
CA SER A 84 -0.06 0.42 -10.46
C SER A 84 -0.51 0.24 -11.91
N GLY A 85 -1.67 0.78 -12.28
CA GLY A 85 -2.25 0.59 -13.61
C GLY A 85 -3.06 -0.69 -13.71
N PRO A 86 -3.34 -1.16 -14.95
CA PRO A 86 -4.10 -2.40 -15.16
C PRO A 86 -3.43 -3.60 -14.49
N ASP A 87 -4.22 -4.58 -14.09
CA ASP A 87 -3.73 -5.79 -13.44
C ASP A 87 -3.18 -6.76 -14.50
N ILE A 88 -2.02 -6.43 -15.04
CA ILE A 88 -1.31 -7.23 -16.04
C ILE A 88 -0.10 -7.94 -15.45
N TYR A 89 0.06 -7.87 -14.13
CA TYR A 89 1.22 -8.41 -13.43
C TYR A 89 0.86 -9.77 -12.86
N PHE A 90 1.16 -10.81 -13.61
CA PHE A 90 0.87 -12.20 -13.20
C PHE A 90 1.71 -12.62 -11.99
N LYS A 91 2.86 -11.98 -11.81
CA LYS A 91 3.72 -12.18 -10.66
C LYS A 91 3.87 -10.85 -9.96
N GLY A 92 3.58 -10.80 -8.66
CA GLY A 92 3.61 -9.57 -7.88
C GLY A 92 4.94 -8.85 -7.85
N PHE A 93 6.02 -9.51 -8.30
CA PHE A 93 7.36 -8.95 -8.31
C PHE A 93 7.87 -8.64 -9.71
N ALA A 94 6.96 -8.42 -10.66
CA ALA A 94 7.33 -7.98 -12.00
C ALA A 94 8.16 -6.68 -11.93
N GLU A 95 9.25 -6.62 -12.69
CA GLU A 95 10.17 -5.48 -12.65
C GLU A 95 9.48 -4.15 -12.90
N THR A 96 8.55 -4.09 -13.87
CA THR A 96 7.80 -2.86 -14.16
C THR A 96 6.97 -2.41 -12.97
N LEU A 97 6.34 -3.33 -12.26
CA LEU A 97 5.56 -3.02 -11.07
C LEU A 97 6.45 -2.46 -9.96
N ILE A 98 7.56 -3.13 -9.69
CA ILE A 98 8.52 -2.70 -8.67
C ILE A 98 9.05 -1.29 -9.01
N ASN A 99 9.40 -1.04 -10.27
CA ASN A 99 9.90 0.27 -10.69
C ASN A 99 8.87 1.37 -10.54
N LYS A 100 7.60 1.09 -10.81
CA LYS A 100 6.52 2.06 -10.56
C LYS A 100 6.41 2.42 -9.09
N PHE A 101 6.44 1.43 -8.21
CA PHE A 101 6.37 1.68 -6.78
C PHE A 101 7.58 2.44 -6.28
N LEU A 102 8.78 2.12 -6.77
CA LEU A 102 9.99 2.85 -6.41
C LEU A 102 9.88 4.32 -6.82
N GLN A 103 9.28 4.62 -7.97
CA GLN A 103 9.07 6.00 -8.40
C GLN A 103 8.13 6.75 -7.45
N TYR A 104 7.02 6.12 -7.05
CA TYR A 104 6.11 6.74 -6.07
C TYR A 104 6.82 7.00 -4.74
N LEU A 105 7.62 6.04 -4.27
CA LEU A 105 8.36 6.18 -3.03
C LEU A 105 9.36 7.33 -3.10
N GLU A 106 10.06 7.44 -4.22
CA GLU A 106 10.99 8.55 -4.44
C GLU A 106 10.26 9.90 -4.45
N ASP A 107 9.12 9.97 -5.12
CA ASP A 107 8.30 11.19 -5.17
C ASP A 107 7.82 11.59 -3.78
N ASP A 108 7.59 10.63 -2.90
CA ASP A 108 7.21 10.89 -1.50
C ASP A 108 8.41 11.14 -0.59
N GLY A 109 9.62 11.19 -1.15
CA GLY A 109 10.82 11.51 -0.39
C GLY A 109 11.42 10.34 0.40
N ILE A 110 11.00 9.10 0.11
CA ILE A 110 11.54 7.91 0.77
C ILE A 110 12.76 7.43 -0.01
N LYS A 111 13.90 7.38 0.65
CA LYS A 111 15.16 6.97 0.03
C LYS A 111 15.77 5.78 0.76
N ASN A 112 16.45 4.96 0.00
CA ASN A 112 17.26 3.87 0.54
C ASN A 112 18.35 4.39 1.46
#